data_07048fb669af0c80fc65a4b1f383afce
#
_entry.id   07048fb669af0c80fc65a4b1f383afce
#
_cell.length_a   1.000
_cell.length_b   1.000
_cell.length_c   1.000
_cell.angle_alpha   90.00
_cell.angle_beta   90.00
_cell.angle_gamma   90.00
#
_symmetry.space_group_name_H-M   'P 1'
#
loop_
_entity.id
_entity.type
_entity.pdbx_description
1 polymer ?
#
loop_
_entity_poly.entity_id
_entity_poly.type
_entity_poly.pdbx_seq_one_letter_code
_entity_poly.pdbx_strand_id
1 'polypeptide(L)'
;MGNIDILEKLEEYSKAGYVPMHMPGGKRNTEYASTSELDITEIDGFDNMHNADGIIKNASDRAAKLYGADKTLMLVNGSTAGILSAICGATKRKGKIIVARNCHVSVYNALIMAQLEPVYVIPEVDNDTGIYSGVSLEQIRKCVENNRDAQAVIITSPTYEGVVSEVREIASYLHEKGIPLIVDEAHGAHFEFSEEFPESAVKAGADIVINSIHKTLPALTQTALLHISGNYVDYDKVERFWNIYQTTSPSYILMASIDRCMGIIEGQGDYIFKEYINRLKNLRENIAKLNNIRLMDSDDISKIILICDDGKYLYDRLLDEYKVQLEMASFKYVIAMTSVADKQEYYDRFLSALKEIDESWKVESKDSENAVGESLGYAINNKPEVCMCPSDAIDLMDENGYEDLSVNSPDICGRISMSSVLIYPPGMPVVNVGERITGDVCRIIKSAINAGLEVPGLKEGKIRCLR
;
A
#
# COMPACT_ATOMS: atom_id res chain seq x y z
N MET A 1 21.17 -3.86 31.69
CA MET A 1 21.81 -4.03 30.39
C MET A 1 20.97 -3.29 29.42
N GLY A 2 21.52 -2.28 28.69
CA GLY A 2 20.76 -1.59 27.66
C GLY A 2 20.27 -2.59 26.61
N ASN A 3 19.08 -2.40 26.07
CA ASN A 3 18.57 -3.23 24.97
C ASN A 3 19.50 -3.02 23.75
N ILE A 4 20.34 -4.02 23.45
CA ILE A 4 21.12 -4.07 22.22
C ILE A 4 20.11 -4.29 21.08
N ASP A 5 20.17 -3.48 20.02
CA ASP A 5 19.32 -3.66 18.86
C ASP A 5 19.78 -4.87 18.00
N ILE A 6 18.90 -5.35 17.12
CA ILE A 6 19.19 -6.55 16.30
C ILE A 6 20.42 -6.31 15.40
N LEU A 7 20.55 -5.11 14.81
CA LEU A 7 21.67 -4.79 13.94
C LEU A 7 23.00 -4.82 14.70
N GLU A 8 23.04 -4.17 15.87
CA GLU A 8 24.24 -4.14 16.73
C GLU A 8 24.68 -5.57 17.11
N LYS A 9 23.74 -6.43 17.45
CA LYS A 9 23.99 -7.83 17.75
C LYS A 9 24.49 -8.63 16.54
N LEU A 10 23.99 -8.39 15.35
CA LEU A 10 24.48 -9.00 14.11
C LEU A 10 25.92 -8.56 13.81
N GLU A 11 26.24 -7.27 14.01
CA GLU A 11 27.59 -6.73 13.84
C GLU A 11 28.59 -7.31 14.86
N GLU A 12 28.20 -7.46 16.13
CA GLU A 12 28.99 -8.10 17.14
C GLU A 12 29.30 -9.56 16.77
N TYR A 13 28.26 -10.30 16.36
CA TYR A 13 28.41 -11.69 15.92
C TYR A 13 29.31 -11.79 14.68
N SER A 14 29.19 -10.86 13.73
CA SER A 14 30.03 -10.80 12.53
C SER A 14 31.52 -10.66 12.91
N LYS A 15 31.85 -9.85 13.91
CA LYS A 15 33.21 -9.57 14.38
C LYS A 15 33.78 -10.66 15.31
N ALA A 16 32.92 -11.52 15.87
CA ALA A 16 33.33 -12.50 16.88
C ALA A 16 34.14 -13.71 16.34
N GLY A 17 34.29 -13.85 15.03
CA GLY A 17 35.14 -14.85 14.40
C GLY A 17 34.58 -16.28 14.38
N TYR A 18 33.30 -16.48 14.61
CA TYR A 18 32.67 -17.80 14.50
C TYR A 18 32.77 -18.36 13.07
N VAL A 19 33.08 -19.67 12.96
CA VAL A 19 33.02 -20.38 11.68
C VAL A 19 31.57 -20.75 11.38
N PRO A 20 30.97 -20.28 10.26
CA PRO A 20 29.53 -20.40 10.00
C PRO A 20 29.19 -21.79 9.44
N MET A 21 29.14 -22.81 10.25
CA MET A 21 28.71 -24.16 9.86
C MET A 21 27.18 -24.34 9.87
N HIS A 22 26.45 -23.24 9.92
CA HIS A 22 24.98 -23.14 9.89
C HIS A 22 24.48 -22.50 8.56
N MET A 23 23.18 -22.48 8.32
CA MET A 23 22.55 -21.69 7.26
C MET A 23 22.70 -20.18 7.53
N PRO A 24 22.64 -19.32 6.51
CA PRO A 24 22.40 -19.62 5.12
C PRO A 24 23.64 -20.11 4.37
N GLY A 25 23.44 -20.61 3.11
CA GLY A 25 24.48 -21.16 2.24
C GLY A 25 25.57 -20.16 1.82
N GLY A 26 25.34 -18.85 1.94
CA GLY A 26 26.30 -17.79 1.66
C GLY A 26 27.51 -17.78 2.63
N LYS A 27 27.38 -18.45 3.80
CA LYS A 27 28.47 -18.68 4.75
C LYS A 27 29.22 -17.42 5.17
N ARG A 28 28.49 -16.28 5.21
CA ARG A 28 29.03 -14.95 5.55
C ARG A 28 30.17 -14.49 4.62
N ASN A 29 30.22 -15.06 3.41
CA ASN A 29 31.22 -14.68 2.43
C ASN A 29 30.72 -13.50 1.58
N THR A 30 31.32 -12.32 1.79
CA THR A 30 30.95 -11.06 1.12
C THR A 30 31.30 -11.03 -0.38
N GLU A 31 32.05 -12.01 -0.89
CA GLU A 31 32.27 -12.18 -2.35
C GLU A 31 30.95 -12.49 -3.10
N TYR A 32 29.99 -13.13 -2.44
CA TYR A 32 28.68 -13.45 -3.04
C TYR A 32 27.66 -12.32 -2.84
N ALA A 33 27.65 -11.65 -1.68
CA ALA A 33 26.82 -10.48 -1.42
C ALA A 33 27.44 -9.65 -0.29
N SER A 34 27.43 -8.33 -0.42
CA SER A 34 28.04 -7.40 0.55
C SER A 34 27.42 -7.49 1.96
N THR A 35 26.17 -7.94 2.06
CA THR A 35 25.44 -8.10 3.34
C THR A 35 25.57 -9.50 3.94
N SER A 36 26.26 -10.45 3.27
CA SER A 36 26.35 -11.85 3.72
C SER A 36 26.94 -12.01 5.11
N GLU A 37 27.79 -11.09 5.56
CA GLU A 37 28.39 -11.12 6.91
C GLU A 37 27.37 -10.97 8.04
N LEU A 38 26.22 -10.33 7.75
CA LEU A 38 25.13 -10.09 8.70
C LEU A 38 23.98 -11.09 8.51
N ASP A 39 24.05 -11.92 7.47
CA ASP A 39 22.97 -12.83 7.11
C ASP A 39 23.08 -14.14 7.91
N ILE A 40 22.07 -14.38 8.73
CA ILE A 40 21.95 -15.56 9.60
C ILE A 40 20.54 -16.12 9.55
N THR A 41 20.34 -17.28 10.13
CA THR A 41 19.02 -17.86 10.48
C THR A 41 18.86 -17.89 12.02
N GLU A 42 17.92 -18.66 12.53
CA GLU A 42 17.65 -18.86 13.96
C GLU A 42 18.79 -19.69 14.61
N ILE A 43 19.87 -19.03 15.00
CA ILE A 43 21.01 -19.65 15.69
C ILE A 43 21.04 -19.29 17.17
N ASP A 44 21.84 -20.01 17.95
CA ASP A 44 21.99 -19.80 19.40
C ASP A 44 22.32 -18.34 19.73
N GLY A 45 21.57 -17.78 20.68
CA GLY A 45 21.71 -16.39 21.09
C GLY A 45 20.91 -15.39 20.24
N PHE A 46 20.30 -15.81 19.14
CA PHE A 46 19.35 -15.04 18.36
C PHE A 46 17.92 -15.62 18.50
N ASP A 47 16.95 -14.74 18.57
CA ASP A 47 15.54 -15.07 18.80
C ASP A 47 14.92 -15.73 17.57
N ASN A 48 13.74 -16.33 17.72
CA ASN A 48 12.97 -16.91 16.63
C ASN A 48 11.70 -16.09 16.40
N MET A 49 11.50 -15.58 15.17
CA MET A 49 10.37 -14.70 14.82
C MET A 49 9.02 -15.34 15.15
N HIS A 50 8.88 -16.67 14.93
CA HIS A 50 7.65 -17.42 15.14
C HIS A 50 7.40 -17.85 16.61
N ASN A 51 8.36 -17.62 17.49
CA ASN A 51 8.26 -17.87 18.93
C ASN A 51 9.18 -16.91 19.69
N ALA A 52 8.99 -15.62 19.45
CA ALA A 52 9.86 -14.57 19.93
C ALA A 52 9.76 -14.39 21.45
N ASP A 53 10.91 -14.50 22.15
CA ASP A 53 11.02 -14.27 23.58
C ASP A 53 12.24 -13.39 23.97
N GLY A 54 13.01 -12.94 22.96
CA GLY A 54 14.25 -12.19 23.11
C GLY A 54 14.28 -10.88 22.34
N ILE A 55 15.28 -10.69 21.46
CA ILE A 55 15.53 -9.43 20.76
C ILE A 55 14.43 -9.07 19.76
N ILE A 56 13.83 -10.05 19.10
CA ILE A 56 12.75 -9.82 18.14
C ILE A 56 11.50 -9.39 18.90
N LYS A 57 11.21 -10.05 20.04
CA LYS A 57 10.11 -9.63 20.92
C LYS A 57 10.31 -8.19 21.40
N ASN A 58 11.48 -7.84 21.87
CA ASN A 58 11.79 -6.49 22.35
C ASN A 58 11.60 -5.43 21.26
N ALA A 59 12.00 -5.75 20.02
CA ALA A 59 11.82 -4.88 18.87
C ALA A 59 10.34 -4.72 18.49
N SER A 60 9.54 -5.80 18.55
CA SER A 60 8.10 -5.76 18.35
C SER A 60 7.38 -4.96 19.44
N ASP A 61 7.76 -5.13 20.70
CA ASP A 61 7.21 -4.38 21.84
C ASP A 61 7.57 -2.88 21.74
N ARG A 62 8.77 -2.54 21.27
CA ARG A 62 9.18 -1.16 20.97
C ARG A 62 8.28 -0.55 19.90
N ALA A 63 8.07 -1.25 18.80
CA ALA A 63 7.20 -0.77 17.73
C ALA A 63 5.75 -0.59 18.23
N ALA A 64 5.21 -1.55 18.99
CA ALA A 64 3.89 -1.44 19.58
C ALA A 64 3.75 -0.19 20.46
N LYS A 65 4.73 0.06 21.33
CA LYS A 65 4.76 1.24 22.19
C LYS A 65 4.80 2.55 21.40
N LEU A 66 5.60 2.61 20.34
CA LEU A 66 5.75 3.81 19.51
C LEU A 66 4.47 4.16 18.75
N TYR A 67 3.73 3.17 18.26
CA TYR A 67 2.46 3.36 17.57
C TYR A 67 1.24 3.38 18.51
N GLY A 68 1.42 3.11 19.79
CA GLY A 68 0.30 3.03 20.74
C GLY A 68 -0.61 1.82 20.54
N ALA A 69 -0.11 0.76 19.88
CA ALA A 69 -0.83 -0.49 19.66
C ALA A 69 -0.69 -1.44 20.85
N ASP A 70 -1.69 -2.31 21.10
CA ASP A 70 -1.60 -3.35 22.13
C ASP A 70 -0.54 -4.40 21.79
N LYS A 71 -0.45 -4.76 20.49
CA LYS A 71 0.54 -5.70 19.96
C LYS A 71 0.97 -5.31 18.55
N THR A 72 2.22 -5.59 18.23
CA THR A 72 2.78 -5.39 16.89
C THR A 72 3.54 -6.63 16.44
N LEU A 73 3.29 -7.07 15.21
CA LEU A 73 3.99 -8.16 14.56
C LEU A 73 4.85 -7.62 13.42
N MET A 74 6.11 -7.99 13.36
CA MET A 74 6.98 -7.64 12.24
C MET A 74 6.60 -8.42 10.99
N LEU A 75 6.74 -7.79 9.85
CA LEU A 75 6.47 -8.37 8.53
C LEU A 75 7.73 -8.26 7.67
N VAL A 76 8.27 -9.41 7.26
CA VAL A 76 9.40 -9.52 6.32
C VAL A 76 8.96 -10.04 4.94
N ASN A 77 7.67 -10.34 4.76
CA ASN A 77 7.04 -10.68 3.49
C ASN A 77 6.13 -9.54 2.98
N GLY A 78 6.44 -8.30 3.38
CA GLY A 78 5.71 -7.10 2.99
C GLY A 78 4.35 -6.95 3.66
N SER A 79 3.70 -5.81 3.44
CA SER A 79 2.33 -5.56 3.88
C SER A 79 1.34 -6.55 3.28
N THR A 80 1.65 -7.17 2.14
CA THR A 80 0.85 -8.25 1.56
C THR A 80 0.57 -9.36 2.58
N ALA A 81 1.61 -9.87 3.26
CA ALA A 81 1.43 -10.90 4.29
C ALA A 81 0.60 -10.39 5.48
N GLY A 82 0.77 -9.12 5.85
CA GLY A 82 -0.02 -8.47 6.89
C GLY A 82 -1.51 -8.38 6.53
N ILE A 83 -1.84 -7.95 5.32
CA ILE A 83 -3.22 -7.84 4.83
C ILE A 83 -3.88 -9.21 4.76
N LEU A 84 -3.19 -10.23 4.23
CA LEU A 84 -3.69 -11.60 4.21
C LEU A 84 -3.96 -12.11 5.63
N SER A 85 -3.03 -11.86 6.56
CA SER A 85 -3.16 -12.27 7.97
C SER A 85 -4.33 -11.57 8.66
N ALA A 86 -4.46 -10.27 8.47
CA ALA A 86 -5.52 -9.45 9.03
C ALA A 86 -6.91 -9.91 8.59
N ILE A 87 -7.11 -10.05 7.28
CA ILE A 87 -8.42 -10.45 6.72
C ILE A 87 -8.77 -11.87 7.14
N CYS A 88 -7.85 -12.84 6.97
CA CYS A 88 -8.09 -14.23 7.35
C CYS A 88 -8.25 -14.41 8.88
N GLY A 89 -7.56 -13.58 9.67
CA GLY A 89 -7.66 -13.53 11.13
C GLY A 89 -9.00 -12.95 11.61
N ALA A 90 -9.45 -11.85 11.02
CA ALA A 90 -10.67 -11.16 11.42
C ALA A 90 -11.95 -11.84 10.90
N THR A 91 -11.88 -12.70 9.90
CA THR A 91 -13.06 -13.31 9.27
C THR A 91 -13.12 -14.84 9.43
N LYS A 92 -14.25 -15.42 9.14
CA LYS A 92 -14.44 -16.88 8.95
C LYS A 92 -14.56 -17.15 7.46
N ARG A 93 -14.03 -18.29 7.00
CA ARG A 93 -14.18 -18.72 5.61
C ARG A 93 -15.64 -18.66 5.17
N LYS A 94 -15.85 -18.23 3.94
CA LYS A 94 -17.18 -18.05 3.33
C LYS A 94 -18.04 -16.99 4.05
N GLY A 95 -17.41 -16.13 4.86
CA GLY A 95 -18.07 -15.01 5.49
C GLY A 95 -18.15 -13.80 4.55
N LYS A 96 -18.92 -12.79 4.98
CA LYS A 96 -19.05 -11.53 4.28
C LYS A 96 -18.09 -10.49 4.83
N ILE A 97 -17.48 -9.69 3.95
CA ILE A 97 -16.58 -8.60 4.31
C ILE A 97 -16.90 -7.35 3.48
N ILE A 98 -16.89 -6.19 4.12
CA ILE A 98 -17.02 -4.91 3.42
C ILE A 98 -15.62 -4.42 3.03
N VAL A 99 -15.42 -4.07 1.75
CA VAL A 99 -14.12 -3.77 1.16
C VAL A 99 -14.18 -2.46 0.38
N ALA A 100 -13.30 -1.52 0.69
CA ALA A 100 -13.15 -0.33 -0.16
C ALA A 100 -12.59 -0.73 -1.53
N ARG A 101 -13.23 -0.25 -2.61
CA ARG A 101 -12.90 -0.69 -3.98
C ARG A 101 -11.49 -0.29 -4.40
N ASN A 102 -10.92 0.75 -3.83
CA ASN A 102 -9.56 1.22 -4.07
C ASN A 102 -8.47 0.49 -3.27
N CYS A 103 -8.79 -0.65 -2.65
CA CYS A 103 -7.81 -1.46 -1.94
C CYS A 103 -6.77 -2.08 -2.87
N HIS A 104 -5.59 -2.35 -2.30
CA HIS A 104 -4.50 -3.04 -2.99
C HIS A 104 -4.88 -4.49 -3.37
N VAL A 105 -4.26 -5.04 -4.42
CA VAL A 105 -4.51 -6.41 -4.94
C VAL A 105 -4.40 -7.50 -3.87
N SER A 106 -3.60 -7.32 -2.82
CA SER A 106 -3.50 -8.28 -1.71
C SER A 106 -4.81 -8.49 -0.96
N VAL A 107 -5.68 -7.47 -0.89
CA VAL A 107 -7.04 -7.62 -0.33
C VAL A 107 -7.86 -8.58 -1.17
N TYR A 108 -7.85 -8.42 -2.49
CA TYR A 108 -8.57 -9.30 -3.41
C TYR A 108 -8.03 -10.74 -3.38
N ASN A 109 -6.72 -10.91 -3.21
CA ASN A 109 -6.12 -12.23 -2.99
C ASN A 109 -6.62 -12.88 -1.68
N ALA A 110 -6.79 -12.10 -0.61
CA ALA A 110 -7.35 -12.59 0.63
C ALA A 110 -8.81 -13.05 0.48
N LEU A 111 -9.62 -12.34 -0.33
CA LEU A 111 -11.00 -12.75 -0.64
C LEU A 111 -11.03 -14.15 -1.26
N ILE A 112 -10.14 -14.42 -2.20
CA ILE A 112 -10.00 -15.74 -2.85
C ILE A 112 -9.60 -16.80 -1.82
N MET A 113 -8.53 -16.55 -1.06
CA MET A 113 -7.96 -17.54 -0.13
C MET A 113 -8.89 -17.88 1.03
N ALA A 114 -9.61 -16.91 1.56
CA ALA A 114 -10.58 -17.11 2.63
C ALA A 114 -12.00 -17.40 2.09
N GLN A 115 -12.19 -17.42 0.77
CA GLN A 115 -13.49 -17.66 0.11
C GLN A 115 -14.56 -16.65 0.55
N LEU A 116 -14.20 -15.38 0.71
CA LEU A 116 -15.09 -14.36 1.25
C LEU A 116 -16.04 -13.79 0.21
N GLU A 117 -17.24 -13.42 0.64
CA GLU A 117 -18.21 -12.65 -0.13
C GLU A 117 -17.91 -11.15 0.04
N PRO A 118 -17.41 -10.44 -0.98
CA PRO A 118 -17.13 -9.02 -0.85
C PRO A 118 -18.37 -8.16 -1.06
N VAL A 119 -18.52 -7.14 -0.21
CA VAL A 119 -19.43 -6.01 -0.42
C VAL A 119 -18.59 -4.76 -0.65
N TYR A 120 -18.64 -4.18 -1.84
CA TYR A 120 -17.78 -3.06 -2.17
C TYR A 120 -18.35 -1.71 -1.72
N VAL A 121 -17.51 -0.92 -1.05
CA VAL A 121 -17.66 0.52 -0.87
C VAL A 121 -16.85 1.21 -1.96
N ILE A 122 -17.48 2.09 -2.73
CA ILE A 122 -16.83 2.81 -3.81
C ILE A 122 -16.58 4.24 -3.34
N PRO A 123 -15.31 4.62 -3.07
CA PRO A 123 -14.96 6.01 -2.76
C PRO A 123 -15.33 6.92 -3.94
N GLU A 124 -15.63 8.17 -3.65
CA GLU A 124 -15.84 9.18 -4.69
C GLU A 124 -14.51 9.45 -5.42
N VAL A 125 -14.63 9.95 -6.64
CA VAL A 125 -13.48 10.27 -7.49
C VAL A 125 -13.61 11.70 -7.97
N ASP A 126 -12.53 12.45 -7.86
CA ASP A 126 -12.42 13.76 -8.49
C ASP A 126 -12.40 13.59 -10.02
N ASN A 127 -13.37 14.22 -10.70
CA ASN A 127 -13.56 14.03 -12.13
C ASN A 127 -12.46 14.64 -13.00
N ASP A 128 -11.72 15.63 -12.49
CA ASP A 128 -10.68 16.31 -13.25
C ASP A 128 -9.35 15.54 -13.19
N THR A 129 -9.03 15.00 -12.04
CA THR A 129 -7.75 14.33 -11.77
C THR A 129 -7.83 12.80 -11.78
N GLY A 130 -9.01 12.23 -11.51
CA GLY A 130 -9.20 10.80 -11.30
C GLY A 130 -8.74 10.32 -9.92
N ILE A 131 -8.43 11.22 -9.00
CA ILE A 131 -7.97 10.90 -7.64
C ILE A 131 -9.15 10.50 -6.76
N TYR A 132 -9.01 9.42 -6.02
CA TYR A 132 -10.01 8.96 -5.07
C TYR A 132 -10.05 9.81 -3.81
N SER A 133 -11.25 10.11 -3.34
CA SER A 133 -11.49 10.60 -1.99
C SER A 133 -11.25 9.50 -0.95
N GLY A 134 -11.16 9.89 0.32
CA GLY A 134 -11.28 8.96 1.44
C GLY A 134 -12.67 8.32 1.50
N VAL A 135 -12.77 7.19 2.19
CA VAL A 135 -14.05 6.55 2.51
C VAL A 135 -14.74 7.32 3.63
N SER A 136 -16.00 7.68 3.43
CA SER A 136 -16.79 8.39 4.44
C SER A 136 -17.57 7.43 5.36
N LEU A 137 -17.92 7.90 6.56
CA LEU A 137 -18.80 7.18 7.48
C LEU A 137 -20.16 6.85 6.85
N GLU A 138 -20.73 7.77 6.05
CA GLU A 138 -22.03 7.57 5.41
C GLU A 138 -22.01 6.40 4.42
N GLN A 139 -20.93 6.27 3.64
CA GLN A 139 -20.75 5.15 2.72
C GLN A 139 -20.66 3.81 3.47
N ILE A 140 -19.92 3.77 4.60
CA ILE A 140 -19.82 2.58 5.45
C ILE A 140 -21.16 2.24 6.09
N ARG A 141 -21.87 3.21 6.66
CA ARG A 141 -23.20 3.01 7.25
C ARG A 141 -24.16 2.35 6.27
N LYS A 142 -24.26 2.88 5.07
CA LYS A 142 -25.13 2.34 4.01
C LYS A 142 -24.80 0.88 3.68
N CYS A 143 -23.52 0.53 3.63
CA CYS A 143 -23.09 -0.84 3.38
C CYS A 143 -23.41 -1.77 4.56
N VAL A 144 -23.10 -1.36 5.81
CA VAL A 144 -23.34 -2.16 7.00
C VAL A 144 -24.83 -2.40 7.26
N GLU A 145 -25.69 -1.37 7.08
CA GLU A 145 -27.13 -1.50 7.29
C GLU A 145 -27.77 -2.52 6.36
N ASN A 146 -27.27 -2.65 5.13
CA ASN A 146 -27.70 -3.63 4.16
C ASN A 146 -27.01 -5.01 4.28
N ASN A 147 -25.94 -5.12 5.10
CA ASN A 147 -25.11 -6.31 5.24
C ASN A 147 -24.71 -6.50 6.70
N ARG A 148 -25.70 -6.69 7.57
CA ARG A 148 -25.52 -6.81 9.03
C ARG A 148 -24.74 -8.06 9.46
N ASP A 149 -24.54 -9.00 8.55
CA ASP A 149 -23.75 -10.21 8.70
C ASP A 149 -22.27 -10.04 8.29
N ALA A 150 -21.86 -8.83 7.89
CA ALA A 150 -20.48 -8.52 7.60
C ALA A 150 -19.60 -8.75 8.86
N GLN A 151 -18.49 -9.47 8.67
CA GLN A 151 -17.60 -9.88 9.76
C GLN A 151 -16.46 -8.91 10.02
N ALA A 152 -16.11 -8.11 9.04
CA ALA A 152 -15.10 -7.05 9.14
C ALA A 152 -15.32 -6.01 8.04
N VAL A 153 -14.69 -4.84 8.22
CA VAL A 153 -14.55 -3.82 7.19
C VAL A 153 -13.06 -3.62 6.93
N ILE A 154 -12.65 -3.52 5.67
CA ILE A 154 -11.29 -3.11 5.29
C ILE A 154 -11.31 -1.90 4.37
N ILE A 155 -10.52 -0.89 4.70
CA ILE A 155 -10.31 0.32 3.91
C ILE A 155 -8.82 0.59 3.73
N THR A 156 -8.47 1.37 2.70
CA THR A 156 -7.12 1.92 2.51
C THR A 156 -7.14 3.39 2.92
N SER A 157 -6.32 3.75 3.89
CA SER A 157 -6.16 5.11 4.39
C SER A 157 -4.76 5.31 4.96
N PRO A 158 -3.95 6.24 4.39
CA PRO A 158 -4.28 7.10 3.26
C PRO A 158 -4.33 6.35 1.93
N THR A 159 -4.94 6.98 0.92
CA THR A 159 -4.81 6.54 -0.47
C THR A 159 -3.37 6.72 -0.96
N TYR A 160 -3.08 6.24 -2.16
CA TYR A 160 -1.76 6.41 -2.78
C TYR A 160 -1.37 7.89 -2.91
N GLU A 161 -2.34 8.76 -3.14
CA GLU A 161 -2.20 10.20 -3.26
C GLU A 161 -2.18 10.93 -1.90
N GLY A 162 -2.38 10.21 -0.79
CA GLY A 162 -2.32 10.79 0.55
C GLY A 162 -3.65 11.37 1.07
N VAL A 163 -4.78 10.94 0.50
CA VAL A 163 -6.11 11.34 0.98
C VAL A 163 -6.56 10.38 2.08
N VAL A 164 -7.05 10.91 3.19
CA VAL A 164 -7.40 10.14 4.41
C VAL A 164 -8.92 9.91 4.50
N SER A 165 -9.30 8.75 5.01
CA SER A 165 -10.70 8.38 5.31
C SER A 165 -11.10 8.85 6.72
N GLU A 166 -12.39 8.90 7.00
CA GLU A 166 -12.97 9.22 8.33
C GLU A 166 -12.78 8.03 9.31
N VAL A 167 -11.51 7.62 9.54
CA VAL A 167 -11.18 6.37 10.26
C VAL A 167 -11.77 6.33 11.66
N ARG A 168 -11.67 7.43 12.42
CA ARG A 168 -12.17 7.52 13.81
C ARG A 168 -13.67 7.33 13.89
N GLU A 169 -14.41 8.02 13.04
CA GLU A 169 -15.87 7.98 12.99
C GLU A 169 -16.33 6.60 12.51
N ILE A 170 -15.64 6.03 11.53
CA ILE A 170 -15.90 4.68 11.01
C ILE A 170 -15.66 3.64 12.10
N ALA A 171 -14.50 3.66 12.78
CA ALA A 171 -14.18 2.74 13.86
C ALA A 171 -15.24 2.80 14.97
N SER A 172 -15.57 4.00 15.44
CA SER A 172 -16.57 4.21 16.49
C SER A 172 -17.93 3.61 16.10
N TYR A 173 -18.41 3.85 14.88
CA TYR A 173 -19.67 3.29 14.40
C TYR A 173 -19.63 1.76 14.28
N LEU A 174 -18.55 1.20 13.77
CA LEU A 174 -18.40 -0.24 13.60
C LEU A 174 -18.34 -0.98 14.94
N HIS A 175 -17.68 -0.40 15.93
CA HIS A 175 -17.61 -0.93 17.29
C HIS A 175 -18.99 -1.02 17.97
N GLU A 176 -19.90 -0.04 17.71
CA GLU A 176 -21.30 -0.15 18.17
C GLU A 176 -22.04 -1.37 17.57
N LYS A 177 -21.56 -1.89 16.45
CA LYS A 177 -22.13 -3.06 15.76
C LYS A 177 -21.35 -4.36 16.04
N GLY A 178 -20.23 -4.26 16.77
CA GLY A 178 -19.35 -5.40 17.04
C GLY A 178 -18.56 -5.85 15.80
N ILE A 179 -18.32 -4.96 14.84
CA ILE A 179 -17.60 -5.24 13.59
C ILE A 179 -16.20 -4.60 13.67
N PRO A 180 -15.11 -5.37 13.48
CA PRO A 180 -13.77 -4.84 13.47
C PRO A 180 -13.46 -4.05 12.18
N LEU A 181 -12.60 -3.01 12.35
CA LEU A 181 -12.04 -2.22 11.27
C LEU A 181 -10.58 -2.60 11.00
N ILE A 182 -10.28 -2.97 9.76
CA ILE A 182 -8.93 -3.19 9.26
C ILE A 182 -8.55 -1.99 8.37
N VAL A 183 -7.39 -1.40 8.61
CA VAL A 183 -6.88 -0.28 7.80
C VAL A 183 -5.56 -0.67 7.14
N ASP A 184 -5.55 -0.66 5.82
CA ASP A 184 -4.30 -0.65 5.05
C ASP A 184 -3.74 0.77 5.07
N GLU A 185 -2.87 1.03 6.04
CA GLU A 185 -2.14 2.29 6.23
C GLU A 185 -0.71 2.19 5.67
N ALA A 186 -0.52 1.43 4.58
CA ALA A 186 0.79 1.20 4.01
C ALA A 186 1.54 2.50 3.62
N HIS A 187 0.83 3.56 3.29
CA HIS A 187 1.39 4.86 2.95
C HIS A 187 1.41 5.87 4.12
N GLY A 188 0.95 5.50 5.30
CA GLY A 188 0.84 6.36 6.47
C GLY A 188 1.73 5.95 7.66
N ALA A 189 2.76 5.12 7.46
CA ALA A 189 3.61 4.65 8.56
C ALA A 189 4.29 5.77 9.38
N HIS A 190 4.38 6.96 8.87
CA HIS A 190 4.94 8.15 9.53
C HIS A 190 3.92 8.99 10.32
N PHE A 191 2.63 8.72 10.19
CA PHE A 191 1.57 9.56 10.75
C PHE A 191 1.63 9.71 12.28
N GLU A 192 2.04 8.65 12.99
CA GLU A 192 2.11 8.68 14.45
C GLU A 192 3.17 9.66 14.99
N PHE A 193 4.16 10.05 14.17
CA PHE A 193 5.36 10.71 14.68
C PHE A 193 5.36 12.24 14.57
N SER A 194 4.28 12.87 14.13
CA SER A 194 4.10 14.32 14.17
C SER A 194 2.64 14.73 13.98
N GLU A 195 2.18 15.74 14.71
CA GLU A 195 0.84 16.35 14.59
C GLU A 195 0.63 17.12 13.26
N GLU A 196 1.67 17.33 12.47
CA GLU A 196 1.58 17.94 11.13
C GLU A 196 1.11 16.93 10.05
N PHE A 197 1.03 15.65 10.39
CA PHE A 197 0.45 14.60 9.57
C PHE A 197 -0.94 14.24 10.07
N PRO A 198 -1.75 13.55 9.26
CA PRO A 198 -3.01 13.00 9.70
C PRO A 198 -2.88 12.08 10.92
N GLU A 199 -3.97 11.91 11.66
CA GLU A 199 -4.01 10.97 12.76
C GLU A 199 -3.79 9.53 12.27
N SER A 200 -2.91 8.76 12.92
CA SER A 200 -2.69 7.35 12.57
C SER A 200 -3.95 6.50 12.80
N ALA A 201 -4.15 5.48 12.00
CA ALA A 201 -5.31 4.60 12.12
C ALA A 201 -5.34 3.84 13.45
N VAL A 202 -4.18 3.55 14.05
CA VAL A 202 -4.09 2.97 15.40
C VAL A 202 -4.71 3.92 16.41
N LYS A 203 -4.30 5.18 16.41
CA LYS A 203 -4.80 6.21 17.33
C LYS A 203 -6.27 6.57 17.06
N ALA A 204 -6.69 6.47 15.81
CA ALA A 204 -8.09 6.66 15.40
C ALA A 204 -9.00 5.49 15.83
N GLY A 205 -8.46 4.38 16.33
CA GLY A 205 -9.21 3.27 16.91
C GLY A 205 -9.48 2.11 15.94
N ALA A 206 -8.73 1.98 14.86
CA ALA A 206 -8.78 0.77 14.02
C ALA A 206 -8.24 -0.44 14.79
N ASP A 207 -8.83 -1.62 14.56
CA ASP A 207 -8.51 -2.86 15.29
C ASP A 207 -7.27 -3.55 14.74
N ILE A 208 -7.08 -3.49 13.41
CA ILE A 208 -5.86 -3.97 12.75
C ILE A 208 -5.38 -2.90 11.78
N VAL A 209 -4.10 -2.54 11.88
CA VAL A 209 -3.47 -1.57 10.98
C VAL A 209 -2.20 -2.17 10.38
N ILE A 210 -2.02 -2.01 9.08
CA ILE A 210 -0.85 -2.49 8.36
C ILE A 210 -0.05 -1.30 7.82
N ASN A 211 1.19 -1.14 8.30
CA ASN A 211 2.11 -0.10 7.88
C ASN A 211 3.26 -0.66 7.03
N SER A 212 3.44 -0.21 5.79
CA SER A 212 4.66 -0.45 5.03
C SER A 212 5.74 0.53 5.47
N ILE A 213 6.60 0.11 6.39
CA ILE A 213 7.62 1.02 6.94
C ILE A 213 8.55 1.52 5.83
N HIS A 214 8.90 0.65 4.89
CA HIS A 214 9.82 0.97 3.79
C HIS A 214 9.32 2.02 2.81
N LYS A 215 8.02 2.38 2.83
CA LYS A 215 7.48 3.38 1.90
C LYS A 215 7.69 4.81 2.37
N THR A 216 7.59 5.06 3.67
CA THR A 216 7.60 6.43 4.22
C THR A 216 8.59 6.65 5.35
N LEU A 217 9.22 5.58 5.84
CA LEU A 217 10.24 5.59 6.88
C LEU A 217 11.54 4.92 6.39
N PRO A 218 12.71 5.21 7.01
CA PRO A 218 14.01 4.74 6.53
C PRO A 218 14.26 3.27 6.90
N ALA A 219 13.53 2.36 6.26
CA ALA A 219 13.71 0.92 6.39
C ALA A 219 13.86 0.25 5.01
N LEU A 220 14.40 -0.96 4.98
CA LEU A 220 14.62 -1.69 3.73
C LEU A 220 13.30 -2.13 3.10
N THR A 221 13.27 -2.15 1.78
CA THR A 221 12.12 -2.65 0.99
C THR A 221 11.64 -4.00 1.53
N GLN A 222 10.32 -4.25 1.51
CA GLN A 222 9.65 -5.45 2.02
C GLN A 222 9.35 -5.40 3.52
N THR A 223 9.93 -4.47 4.29
CA THR A 223 9.65 -4.34 5.73
C THR A 223 8.31 -3.68 5.98
N ALA A 224 7.53 -4.24 6.91
CA ALA A 224 6.26 -3.70 7.34
C ALA A 224 5.94 -4.10 8.79
N LEU A 225 4.87 -3.51 9.35
CA LEU A 225 4.32 -3.85 10.66
C LEU A 225 2.82 -4.15 10.53
N LEU A 226 2.34 -5.08 11.35
CA LEU A 226 0.94 -5.34 11.60
C LEU A 226 0.67 -5.02 13.06
N HIS A 227 -0.16 -4.02 13.30
CA HIS A 227 -0.61 -3.57 14.62
C HIS A 227 -1.98 -4.14 14.92
N ILE A 228 -2.20 -4.56 16.16
CA ILE A 228 -3.49 -5.05 16.66
C ILE A 228 -3.81 -4.26 17.93
N SER A 229 -5.05 -3.78 18.01
CA SER A 229 -5.57 -3.00 19.13
C SER A 229 -6.99 -3.41 19.48
N GLY A 230 -7.37 -3.22 20.74
CA GLY A 230 -8.72 -3.49 21.23
C GLY A 230 -9.08 -4.98 21.32
N ASN A 231 -10.39 -5.26 21.36
CA ASN A 231 -10.92 -6.61 21.66
C ASN A 231 -11.89 -7.12 20.59
N TYR A 232 -11.97 -6.46 19.42
CA TYR A 232 -12.91 -6.87 18.36
C TYR A 232 -12.36 -7.96 17.45
N VAL A 233 -11.05 -8.25 17.55
CA VAL A 233 -10.39 -9.32 16.83
C VAL A 233 -9.73 -10.31 17.79
N ASP A 234 -9.72 -11.58 17.39
CA ASP A 234 -9.01 -12.64 18.10
C ASP A 234 -7.52 -12.59 17.69
N TYR A 235 -6.67 -12.13 18.63
CA TYR A 235 -5.22 -12.02 18.41
C TYR A 235 -4.59 -13.36 17.99
N ASP A 236 -4.91 -14.44 18.68
CA ASP A 236 -4.31 -15.76 18.41
C ASP A 236 -4.67 -16.25 16.99
N LYS A 237 -5.83 -15.84 16.49
CA LYS A 237 -6.23 -16.15 15.13
C LYS A 237 -5.48 -15.32 14.08
N VAL A 238 -5.26 -14.02 14.35
CA VAL A 238 -4.45 -13.16 13.46
C VAL A 238 -3.01 -13.65 13.46
N GLU A 239 -2.42 -13.95 14.62
CA GLU A 239 -1.06 -14.46 14.75
C GLU A 239 -0.88 -15.81 14.06
N ARG A 240 -1.88 -16.70 14.12
CA ARG A 240 -1.87 -17.96 13.38
C ARG A 240 -1.73 -17.75 11.88
N PHE A 241 -2.49 -16.82 11.30
CA PHE A 241 -2.39 -16.51 9.88
C PHE A 241 -1.10 -15.76 9.55
N TRP A 242 -0.62 -14.89 10.44
CA TRP A 242 0.69 -14.28 10.32
C TRP A 242 1.78 -15.36 10.24
N ASN A 243 1.76 -16.36 11.12
CA ASN A 243 2.68 -17.50 11.07
C ASN A 243 2.59 -18.31 9.76
N ILE A 244 1.41 -18.39 9.14
CA ILE A 244 1.22 -19.10 7.87
C ILE A 244 1.80 -18.29 6.70
N TYR A 245 1.63 -16.96 6.70
CA TYR A 245 2.02 -16.10 5.58
C TYR A 245 3.44 -15.53 5.70
N GLN A 246 4.09 -15.66 6.85
CA GLN A 246 5.51 -15.34 6.98
C GLN A 246 6.36 -16.56 6.61
N THR A 247 7.55 -16.30 6.05
CA THR A 247 8.56 -17.33 5.81
C THR A 247 9.03 -17.95 7.11
N THR A 248 9.34 -19.24 7.12
CA THR A 248 9.91 -19.93 8.29
C THR A 248 11.39 -19.61 8.52
N SER A 249 12.05 -18.99 7.53
CA SER A 249 13.44 -18.51 7.64
C SER A 249 13.46 -17.01 7.34
N PRO A 250 13.01 -16.17 8.31
CA PRO A 250 12.91 -14.73 8.12
C PRO A 250 14.28 -14.08 8.02
N SER A 251 14.42 -13.08 7.16
CA SER A 251 15.65 -12.30 7.02
C SER A 251 15.91 -11.45 8.26
N TYR A 252 16.99 -11.75 8.97
CA TYR A 252 17.45 -10.95 10.12
C TYR A 252 17.87 -9.54 9.70
N ILE A 253 18.36 -9.36 8.48
CA ILE A 253 18.71 -8.04 7.93
C ILE A 253 17.45 -7.17 7.82
N LEU A 254 16.31 -7.73 7.37
CA LEU A 254 15.03 -7.01 7.30
C LEU A 254 14.50 -6.68 8.70
N MET A 255 14.54 -7.63 9.63
CA MET A 255 14.14 -7.40 11.02
C MET A 255 15.03 -6.35 11.71
N ALA A 256 16.33 -6.39 11.50
CA ALA A 256 17.28 -5.39 12.00
C ALA A 256 16.99 -3.99 11.41
N SER A 257 16.61 -3.92 10.15
CA SER A 257 16.20 -2.65 9.52
C SER A 257 14.93 -2.05 10.14
N ILE A 258 13.93 -2.89 10.48
CA ILE A 258 12.73 -2.46 11.21
C ILE A 258 13.12 -1.92 12.59
N ASP A 259 13.85 -2.72 13.35
CA ASP A 259 14.25 -2.39 14.72
C ASP A 259 15.12 -1.12 14.78
N ARG A 260 16.07 -0.99 13.86
CA ARG A 260 16.92 0.20 13.74
C ARG A 260 16.10 1.45 13.40
N CYS A 261 15.13 1.34 12.48
CA CYS A 261 14.23 2.44 12.15
C CYS A 261 13.44 2.89 13.39
N MET A 262 12.84 1.96 14.13
CA MET A 262 12.09 2.25 15.36
C MET A 262 13.01 2.84 16.46
N GLY A 263 14.22 2.34 16.60
CA GLY A 263 15.19 2.87 17.56
C GLY A 263 15.63 4.31 17.25
N ILE A 264 15.81 4.65 15.97
CA ILE A 264 16.11 6.03 15.54
C ILE A 264 14.93 6.95 15.87
N ILE A 265 13.69 6.51 15.58
CA ILE A 265 12.49 7.30 15.88
C ILE A 265 12.32 7.48 17.39
N GLU A 266 12.49 6.44 18.21
CA GLU A 266 12.43 6.53 19.67
C GLU A 266 13.46 7.53 20.24
N GLY A 267 14.68 7.54 19.69
CA GLY A 267 15.76 8.38 20.21
C GLY A 267 15.79 9.82 19.65
N GLN A 268 15.38 10.03 18.41
CA GLN A 268 15.59 11.29 17.68
C GLN A 268 14.37 11.73 16.86
N GLY A 269 13.22 11.06 17.00
CA GLY A 269 12.03 11.29 16.15
C GLY A 269 11.60 12.75 16.11
N ASP A 270 11.45 13.38 17.26
CA ASP A 270 11.01 14.78 17.37
C ASP A 270 11.88 15.73 16.55
N TYR A 271 13.21 15.55 16.62
CA TYR A 271 14.15 16.36 15.86
C TYR A 271 14.08 16.08 14.36
N ILE A 272 14.11 14.83 13.98
CA ILE A 272 14.14 14.39 12.58
C ILE A 272 12.85 14.82 11.86
N PHE A 273 11.70 14.60 12.47
CA PHE A 273 10.41 14.98 11.88
C PHE A 273 10.24 16.50 11.81
N LYS A 274 10.68 17.25 12.82
CA LYS A 274 10.66 18.71 12.79
C LYS A 274 11.47 19.26 11.61
N GLU A 275 12.70 18.78 11.40
CA GLU A 275 13.56 19.18 10.28
C GLU A 275 12.94 18.79 8.92
N TYR A 276 12.37 17.61 8.84
CA TYR A 276 11.69 17.12 7.66
C TYR A 276 10.50 18.01 7.29
N ILE A 277 9.63 18.30 8.24
CA ILE A 277 8.44 19.14 8.04
C ILE A 277 8.82 20.55 7.61
N ASN A 278 9.88 21.14 8.18
CA ASN A 278 10.36 22.44 7.77
C ASN A 278 10.80 22.45 6.30
N ARG A 279 11.50 21.38 5.85
CA ARG A 279 11.89 21.23 4.44
C ARG A 279 10.67 21.05 3.54
N LEU A 280 9.68 20.26 3.94
CA LEU A 280 8.43 20.07 3.21
C LEU A 280 7.65 21.37 3.04
N LYS A 281 7.45 22.12 4.12
CA LYS A 281 6.74 23.41 4.08
C LYS A 281 7.41 24.38 3.11
N ASN A 282 8.73 24.51 3.19
CA ASN A 282 9.48 25.36 2.28
C ASN A 282 9.37 24.91 0.80
N LEU A 283 9.45 23.60 0.54
CA LEU A 283 9.27 23.05 -0.81
C LEU A 283 7.86 23.39 -1.33
N ARG A 284 6.81 23.07 -0.57
CA ARG A 284 5.40 23.29 -0.93
C ARG A 284 5.09 24.76 -1.19
N GLU A 285 5.59 25.68 -0.34
CA GLU A 285 5.46 27.13 -0.52
C GLU A 285 6.11 27.64 -1.81
N ASN A 286 7.20 27.04 -2.24
CA ASN A 286 7.87 27.42 -3.47
C ASN A 286 7.21 26.81 -4.71
N ILE A 287 6.72 25.58 -4.64
CA ILE A 287 5.95 24.95 -5.72
C ILE A 287 4.64 25.72 -5.96
N ALA A 288 3.99 26.21 -4.92
CA ALA A 288 2.74 26.99 -5.02
C ALA A 288 2.88 28.30 -5.82
N LYS A 289 4.11 28.73 -6.15
CA LYS A 289 4.38 29.93 -6.95
C LYS A 289 4.53 29.64 -8.46
N LEU A 290 4.50 28.37 -8.85
CA LEU A 290 4.57 27.95 -10.25
C LEU A 290 3.26 28.30 -10.98
N ASN A 291 3.32 28.43 -12.30
CA ASN A 291 2.18 28.88 -13.11
C ASN A 291 1.47 27.73 -13.82
N ASN A 292 2.22 26.78 -14.36
CA ASN A 292 1.71 25.67 -15.18
C ASN A 292 1.63 24.35 -14.41
N ILE A 293 2.33 24.28 -13.26
CA ILE A 293 2.38 23.12 -12.37
C ILE A 293 1.74 23.52 -11.04
N ARG A 294 0.62 22.90 -10.70
CA ARG A 294 -0.14 23.20 -9.49
C ARG A 294 0.06 22.13 -8.43
N LEU A 295 0.45 22.53 -7.22
CA LEU A 295 0.48 21.61 -6.08
C LEU A 295 -0.95 21.29 -5.62
N MET A 296 -1.28 20.00 -5.51
CA MET A 296 -2.52 19.57 -4.88
C MET A 296 -2.43 19.74 -3.35
N ASP A 297 -3.50 20.21 -2.76
CA ASP A 297 -3.68 20.17 -1.31
C ASP A 297 -4.12 18.75 -0.92
N SER A 298 -3.27 18.03 -0.20
CA SER A 298 -3.51 16.66 0.27
C SER A 298 -3.39 16.60 1.78
N ASP A 299 -4.11 15.69 2.41
CA ASP A 299 -4.08 15.50 3.88
C ASP A 299 -2.66 15.13 4.34
N ASP A 300 -1.98 14.28 3.58
CA ASP A 300 -0.57 13.91 3.83
C ASP A 300 0.37 14.87 3.09
N ILE A 301 0.95 15.80 3.81
CA ILE A 301 1.89 16.81 3.26
C ILE A 301 3.19 16.18 2.71
N SER A 302 3.52 14.94 3.06
CA SER A 302 4.68 14.21 2.55
C SER A 302 4.54 13.82 1.08
N LYS A 303 3.32 13.78 0.57
CA LYS A 303 2.99 13.53 -0.83
C LYS A 303 3.04 14.83 -1.62
N ILE A 304 3.93 14.92 -2.56
CA ILE A 304 4.01 16.07 -3.47
C ILE A 304 3.31 15.67 -4.77
N ILE A 305 2.03 16.04 -4.86
CA ILE A 305 1.20 15.77 -6.03
C ILE A 305 1.14 17.00 -6.89
N LEU A 306 1.71 16.92 -8.07
CA LEU A 306 1.82 18.01 -9.02
C LEU A 306 0.82 17.82 -10.15
N ILE A 307 -0.20 18.65 -10.19
CA ILE A 307 -1.24 18.66 -11.22
C ILE A 307 -0.76 19.52 -12.37
N CYS A 308 -0.86 19.01 -13.58
CA CYS A 308 -0.47 19.68 -14.84
C CYS A 308 -1.26 19.11 -16.01
N ASP A 309 -1.16 19.74 -17.18
CA ASP A 309 -1.89 19.32 -18.38
C ASP A 309 -1.40 17.99 -18.97
N ASP A 310 -0.13 17.63 -18.72
CA ASP A 310 0.48 16.37 -19.18
C ASP A 310 1.47 15.85 -18.12
N GLY A 311 1.01 14.91 -17.29
CA GLY A 311 1.83 14.31 -16.23
C GLY A 311 2.99 13.48 -16.78
N LYS A 312 2.79 12.79 -17.92
CA LYS A 312 3.84 12.00 -18.55
C LYS A 312 4.98 12.90 -19.07
N TYR A 313 4.65 14.03 -19.70
CA TYR A 313 5.62 15.02 -20.13
C TYR A 313 6.45 15.56 -18.96
N LEU A 314 5.79 15.92 -17.85
CA LEU A 314 6.49 16.40 -16.66
C LEU A 314 7.43 15.33 -16.09
N TYR A 315 6.94 14.09 -15.98
CA TYR A 315 7.73 12.96 -15.49
C TYR A 315 8.98 12.71 -16.33
N ASP A 316 8.81 12.61 -17.65
CA ASP A 316 9.91 12.32 -18.57
C ASP A 316 10.97 13.42 -18.55
N ARG A 317 10.57 14.69 -18.53
CA ARG A 317 11.50 15.81 -18.42
C ARG A 317 12.30 15.78 -17.11
N LEU A 318 11.63 15.55 -15.97
CA LEU A 318 12.31 15.43 -14.68
C LEU A 318 13.32 14.27 -14.67
N LEU A 319 12.94 13.13 -15.23
CA LEU A 319 13.80 11.95 -15.31
C LEU A 319 15.00 12.17 -16.23
N ASP A 320 14.75 12.56 -17.47
CA ASP A 320 15.77 12.56 -18.53
C ASP A 320 16.70 13.74 -18.45
N GLU A 321 16.17 14.95 -18.22
CA GLU A 321 16.95 16.19 -18.24
C GLU A 321 17.57 16.48 -16.87
N TYR A 322 16.83 16.24 -15.77
CA TYR A 322 17.25 16.66 -14.42
C TYR A 322 17.66 15.49 -13.51
N LYS A 323 17.50 14.23 -13.95
CA LYS A 323 17.78 13.02 -13.16
C LYS A 323 17.02 12.99 -11.83
N VAL A 324 15.75 13.41 -11.88
CA VAL A 324 14.80 13.35 -10.77
C VAL A 324 13.79 12.26 -11.09
N GLN A 325 13.90 11.13 -10.39
CA GLN A 325 13.00 9.99 -10.51
C GLN A 325 11.81 10.18 -9.59
N LEU A 326 10.62 10.33 -10.15
CA LEU A 326 9.37 10.38 -9.39
C LEU A 326 8.82 8.99 -9.13
N GLU A 327 7.83 8.90 -8.24
CA GLU A 327 7.14 7.64 -7.94
C GLU A 327 6.27 7.18 -9.11
N MET A 328 5.48 8.11 -9.66
CA MET A 328 4.61 7.79 -10.79
C MET A 328 4.17 9.03 -11.58
N ALA A 329 3.68 8.78 -12.79
CA ALA A 329 2.91 9.73 -13.58
C ALA A 329 1.53 9.20 -13.93
N SER A 330 0.51 10.03 -13.78
CA SER A 330 -0.83 9.87 -14.34
C SER A 330 -1.00 10.85 -15.52
N PHE A 331 -2.19 10.92 -16.12
CA PHE A 331 -2.47 11.87 -17.21
C PHE A 331 -2.34 13.32 -16.75
N LYS A 332 -2.93 13.64 -15.62
CA LYS A 332 -3.10 14.99 -15.10
C LYS A 332 -2.21 15.32 -13.91
N TYR A 333 -1.43 14.37 -13.43
CA TYR A 333 -0.57 14.59 -12.27
C TYR A 333 0.60 13.64 -12.21
N VAL A 334 1.58 14.04 -11.42
CA VAL A 334 2.68 13.18 -10.99
C VAL A 334 2.77 13.16 -9.47
N ILE A 335 3.35 12.09 -8.92
CA ILE A 335 3.60 11.96 -7.47
C ILE A 335 5.09 11.86 -7.21
N ALA A 336 5.59 12.77 -6.35
CA ALA A 336 6.86 12.59 -5.68
C ALA A 336 6.61 12.19 -4.22
N MET A 337 7.24 11.12 -3.78
CA MET A 337 7.22 10.67 -2.38
C MET A 337 8.45 11.20 -1.66
N THR A 338 8.24 11.73 -0.46
CA THR A 338 9.32 12.23 0.39
C THR A 338 9.39 11.47 1.71
N SER A 339 10.53 11.53 2.39
CA SER A 339 10.72 10.90 3.69
C SER A 339 11.69 11.68 4.58
N VAL A 340 11.75 11.32 5.86
CA VAL A 340 12.72 11.90 6.81
C VAL A 340 14.19 11.69 6.39
N ALA A 341 14.45 10.71 5.51
CA ALA A 341 15.78 10.38 5.03
C ALA A 341 16.26 11.26 3.87
N ASP A 342 15.39 12.11 3.30
CA ASP A 342 15.74 12.98 2.20
C ASP A 342 16.74 14.06 2.62
N LYS A 343 17.72 14.28 1.76
CA LYS A 343 18.71 15.36 1.93
C LYS A 343 18.17 16.68 1.35
N GLN A 344 18.63 17.81 1.92
CA GLN A 344 18.25 19.13 1.42
C GLN A 344 18.58 19.30 -0.09
N GLU A 345 19.71 18.78 -0.53
CA GLU A 345 20.14 18.84 -1.94
C GLU A 345 19.15 18.22 -2.94
N TYR A 346 18.35 17.24 -2.48
CA TYR A 346 17.30 16.61 -3.31
C TYR A 346 16.13 17.57 -3.52
N TYR A 347 15.70 18.25 -2.47
CA TYR A 347 14.65 19.28 -2.53
C TYR A 347 15.07 20.47 -3.40
N ASP A 348 16.31 20.94 -3.25
CA ASP A 348 16.85 22.08 -4.01
C ASP A 348 16.91 21.75 -5.51
N ARG A 349 17.39 20.56 -5.86
CA ARG A 349 17.45 20.08 -7.24
C ARG A 349 16.06 19.90 -7.84
N PHE A 350 15.14 19.28 -7.10
CA PHE A 350 13.77 19.08 -7.55
C PHE A 350 13.07 20.41 -7.81
N LEU A 351 13.17 21.35 -6.89
CA LEU A 351 12.56 22.67 -7.03
C LEU A 351 13.17 23.48 -8.20
N SER A 352 14.49 23.42 -8.40
CA SER A 352 15.14 24.06 -9.54
C SER A 352 14.63 23.51 -10.86
N ALA A 353 14.56 22.17 -10.97
CA ALA A 353 14.03 21.50 -12.15
C ALA A 353 12.58 21.91 -12.44
N LEU A 354 11.72 21.94 -11.41
CA LEU A 354 10.33 22.34 -11.57
C LEU A 354 10.18 23.78 -12.08
N LYS A 355 11.00 24.73 -11.58
CA LYS A 355 10.98 26.12 -12.03
C LYS A 355 11.37 26.25 -13.52
N GLU A 356 12.45 25.59 -13.93
CA GLU A 356 12.91 25.62 -15.32
C GLU A 356 11.89 24.95 -16.27
N ILE A 357 11.25 23.87 -15.85
CA ILE A 357 10.21 23.22 -16.63
C ILE A 357 8.97 24.11 -16.72
N ASP A 358 8.54 24.73 -15.62
CA ASP A 358 7.37 25.63 -15.58
C ASP A 358 7.54 26.84 -16.48
N GLU A 359 8.73 27.49 -16.45
CA GLU A 359 9.08 28.61 -17.33
C GLU A 359 9.11 28.22 -18.82
N SER A 360 9.51 27.00 -19.12
CA SER A 360 9.63 26.47 -20.49
C SER A 360 8.43 25.62 -20.92
N TRP A 361 7.30 25.63 -20.15
CA TRP A 361 6.14 24.82 -20.42
C TRP A 361 5.55 25.08 -21.80
N LYS A 362 5.45 24.05 -22.64
CA LYS A 362 5.00 24.16 -24.04
C LYS A 362 3.84 23.22 -24.39
N VAL A 363 3.26 22.59 -23.39
CA VAL A 363 2.15 21.66 -23.62
C VAL A 363 0.89 22.49 -23.90
N GLU A 364 0.34 22.36 -25.11
CA GLU A 364 -1.00 22.85 -25.42
C GLU A 364 -2.01 21.80 -24.95
N SER A 365 -3.06 22.22 -24.25
CA SER A 365 -4.13 21.31 -23.83
C SER A 365 -4.74 20.62 -25.05
N LYS A 366 -4.57 19.30 -25.15
CA LYS A 366 -5.17 18.52 -26.24
C LYS A 366 -6.58 18.10 -25.83
N ASP A 367 -7.59 18.55 -26.56
CA ASP A 367 -9.00 18.18 -26.32
C ASP A 367 -9.25 16.66 -26.35
N SER A 368 -8.36 15.88 -27.00
CA SER A 368 -8.44 14.40 -27.03
C SER A 368 -8.05 13.72 -25.70
N GLU A 369 -7.30 14.39 -24.82
CA GLU A 369 -6.87 13.85 -23.54
C GLU A 369 -7.90 14.05 -22.43
N ASN A 370 -8.76 15.06 -22.55
CA ASN A 370 -9.91 15.22 -21.67
C ASN A 370 -10.87 14.02 -21.74
N ALA A 371 -11.06 13.43 -22.93
CA ALA A 371 -11.88 12.23 -23.11
C ALA A 371 -11.32 10.98 -22.43
N VAL A 372 -10.01 10.90 -22.22
CA VAL A 372 -9.37 9.76 -21.53
C VAL A 372 -9.45 9.93 -20.01
N GLY A 373 -9.21 11.14 -19.49
CA GLY A 373 -9.37 11.46 -18.07
C GLY A 373 -10.82 11.31 -17.61
N GLU A 374 -11.79 11.84 -18.39
CA GLU A 374 -13.22 11.64 -18.16
C GLU A 374 -13.62 10.15 -18.23
N SER A 375 -13.03 9.39 -19.16
CA SER A 375 -13.28 7.96 -19.30
C SER A 375 -12.77 7.15 -18.10
N LEU A 376 -11.62 7.51 -17.53
CA LEU A 376 -11.07 6.89 -16.33
C LEU A 376 -11.89 7.25 -15.08
N GLY A 377 -12.19 8.53 -14.87
CA GLY A 377 -13.01 8.98 -13.75
C GLY A 377 -14.44 8.39 -13.79
N TYR A 378 -15.07 8.36 -14.97
CA TYR A 378 -16.39 7.77 -15.14
C TYR A 378 -16.43 6.27 -14.85
N ALA A 379 -15.36 5.58 -15.13
CA ALA A 379 -15.29 4.15 -15.04
C ALA A 379 -14.99 3.63 -13.63
N ILE A 380 -14.24 4.40 -12.89
CA ILE A 380 -13.94 4.15 -11.50
C ILE A 380 -15.20 4.36 -10.64
N ASN A 381 -16.09 5.27 -11.04
CA ASN A 381 -17.38 5.52 -10.40
C ASN A 381 -18.44 4.44 -10.67
N ASN A 382 -18.22 3.54 -11.64
CA ASN A 382 -19.18 2.49 -11.93
C ASN A 382 -19.05 1.32 -10.94
N LYS A 383 -20.18 1.00 -10.30
CA LYS A 383 -20.29 -0.15 -9.42
C LYS A 383 -19.98 -1.43 -10.21
N PRO A 384 -19.00 -2.26 -9.78
CA PRO A 384 -18.72 -3.50 -10.46
C PRO A 384 -19.92 -4.44 -10.43
N GLU A 385 -20.18 -5.12 -11.54
CA GLU A 385 -21.17 -6.19 -11.59
C GLU A 385 -20.56 -7.48 -11.07
N VAL A 386 -20.69 -7.71 -9.77
CA VAL A 386 -20.26 -8.96 -9.12
C VAL A 386 -21.25 -10.06 -9.47
N CYS A 387 -20.82 -11.05 -10.25
CA CYS A 387 -21.64 -12.18 -10.67
C CYS A 387 -21.55 -13.35 -9.69
N MET A 388 -20.41 -13.54 -9.06
CA MET A 388 -20.13 -14.60 -8.10
C MET A 388 -18.95 -14.25 -7.19
N CYS A 389 -18.78 -14.98 -6.10
CA CYS A 389 -17.60 -14.85 -5.26
C CYS A 389 -16.34 -15.19 -6.07
N PRO A 390 -15.20 -14.50 -5.84
CA PRO A 390 -13.97 -14.76 -6.57
C PRO A 390 -13.48 -16.21 -6.48
N SER A 391 -13.65 -16.86 -5.33
CA SER A 391 -13.31 -18.28 -5.15
C SER A 391 -14.19 -19.22 -5.98
N ASP A 392 -15.51 -18.97 -6.01
CA ASP A 392 -16.43 -19.79 -6.78
C ASP A 392 -16.16 -19.68 -8.28
N ALA A 393 -15.76 -18.47 -8.72
CA ALA A 393 -15.35 -18.26 -10.10
C ALA A 393 -14.11 -19.11 -10.46
N ILE A 394 -13.11 -19.18 -9.56
CA ILE A 394 -11.91 -20.02 -9.76
C ILE A 394 -12.28 -21.48 -9.81
N ASP A 395 -13.12 -21.98 -8.88
CA ASP A 395 -13.56 -23.36 -8.86
C ASP A 395 -14.28 -23.72 -10.18
N LEU A 396 -15.17 -22.83 -10.69
CA LEU A 396 -15.84 -23.00 -11.97
C LEU A 396 -14.87 -22.97 -13.17
N MET A 397 -13.82 -22.15 -13.09
CA MET A 397 -12.78 -22.12 -14.13
C MET A 397 -12.03 -23.45 -14.19
N ASP A 398 -11.73 -24.05 -13.05
CA ASP A 398 -11.05 -25.35 -12.98
C ASP A 398 -11.94 -26.48 -13.53
N GLU A 399 -13.26 -26.39 -13.36
CA GLU A 399 -14.23 -27.35 -13.86
C GLU A 399 -14.54 -27.18 -15.36
N ASN A 400 -14.80 -25.95 -15.82
CA ASN A 400 -15.32 -25.64 -17.16
C ASN A 400 -14.26 -25.11 -18.11
N GLY A 401 -13.09 -24.76 -17.62
CA GLY A 401 -12.02 -24.12 -18.37
C GLY A 401 -12.24 -22.62 -18.60
N TYR A 402 -11.32 -22.04 -19.33
CA TYR A 402 -11.32 -20.61 -19.66
C TYR A 402 -11.00 -20.38 -21.14
N GLU A 403 -11.24 -19.15 -21.59
CA GLU A 403 -10.71 -18.65 -22.86
C GLU A 403 -10.12 -17.25 -22.67
N ASP A 404 -9.07 -16.94 -23.40
CA ASP A 404 -8.41 -15.64 -23.37
C ASP A 404 -8.93 -14.79 -24.55
N LEU A 405 -9.76 -13.77 -24.25
CA LEU A 405 -10.41 -12.91 -25.24
C LEU A 405 -9.69 -11.56 -25.33
N SER A 406 -9.49 -11.08 -26.57
CA SER A 406 -8.96 -9.74 -26.79
C SER A 406 -9.92 -8.68 -26.26
N VAL A 407 -9.40 -7.63 -25.61
CA VAL A 407 -10.21 -6.46 -25.20
C VAL A 407 -10.91 -5.77 -26.37
N ASN A 408 -10.50 -6.06 -27.60
CA ASN A 408 -11.11 -5.57 -28.83
C ASN A 408 -12.20 -6.50 -29.41
N SER A 409 -12.33 -7.73 -28.87
CA SER A 409 -13.34 -8.67 -29.32
C SER A 409 -14.75 -8.17 -28.97
N PRO A 410 -15.72 -8.27 -29.88
CA PRO A 410 -17.11 -7.99 -29.57
C PRO A 410 -17.70 -9.01 -28.56
N ASP A 411 -17.11 -10.20 -28.46
CA ASP A 411 -17.59 -11.31 -27.63
C ASP A 411 -17.15 -11.20 -26.16
N ILE A 412 -16.30 -10.23 -25.82
CA ILE A 412 -15.78 -10.07 -24.45
C ILE A 412 -16.81 -9.43 -23.49
N CYS A 413 -17.67 -8.52 -24.03
CA CYS A 413 -18.68 -7.89 -23.21
C CYS A 413 -19.71 -8.90 -22.71
N GLY A 414 -20.00 -8.85 -21.40
CA GLY A 414 -20.92 -9.77 -20.73
C GLY A 414 -20.24 -11.03 -20.17
N ARG A 415 -18.98 -11.31 -20.53
CA ARG A 415 -18.22 -12.42 -19.97
C ARG A 415 -17.83 -12.15 -18.52
N ILE A 416 -17.59 -13.21 -17.78
CA ILE A 416 -17.08 -13.14 -16.39
C ILE A 416 -15.58 -13.19 -16.42
N SER A 417 -14.95 -12.20 -15.80
CA SER A 417 -13.48 -12.13 -15.69
C SER A 417 -12.94 -13.19 -14.76
N MET A 418 -11.88 -13.85 -15.21
CA MET A 418 -11.04 -14.77 -14.42
C MET A 418 -9.65 -14.17 -14.13
N SER A 419 -9.50 -12.88 -14.39
CA SER A 419 -8.28 -12.10 -14.07
C SER A 419 -8.68 -10.84 -13.33
N SER A 420 -7.86 -10.45 -12.35
CA SER A 420 -7.88 -9.08 -11.85
C SER A 420 -7.08 -8.22 -12.82
N VAL A 421 -7.78 -7.34 -13.54
CA VAL A 421 -7.16 -6.40 -14.49
C VAL A 421 -7.05 -5.06 -13.81
N LEU A 422 -5.81 -4.60 -13.67
CA LEU A 422 -5.46 -3.38 -12.94
C LEU A 422 -5.04 -2.29 -13.93
N ILE A 423 -5.14 -1.03 -13.54
CA ILE A 423 -4.40 0.06 -14.17
C ILE A 423 -3.31 0.47 -13.21
N TYR A 424 -2.08 0.51 -13.70
CA TYR A 424 -0.94 0.90 -12.90
C TYR A 424 -0.28 2.13 -13.52
N PRO A 425 0.01 3.13 -12.73
CA PRO A 425 -0.35 3.31 -11.31
C PRO A 425 -1.83 3.69 -11.10
N PRO A 426 -2.38 3.55 -9.86
CA PRO A 426 -1.76 3.04 -8.63
C PRO A 426 -1.93 1.52 -8.42
N GLY A 427 -2.46 0.77 -9.38
CA GLY A 427 -2.65 -0.67 -9.25
C GLY A 427 -4.04 -1.07 -8.73
N MET A 428 -5.06 -0.26 -9.08
CA MET A 428 -6.45 -0.55 -8.74
C MET A 428 -7.13 -1.41 -9.80
N PRO A 429 -8.01 -2.33 -9.35
CA PRO A 429 -8.69 -3.20 -10.28
C PRO A 429 -9.84 -2.49 -11.01
N VAL A 430 -9.80 -2.54 -12.34
CA VAL A 430 -10.91 -2.14 -13.22
C VAL A 430 -11.96 -3.25 -13.25
N VAL A 431 -11.51 -4.49 -13.28
CA VAL A 431 -12.36 -5.68 -13.16
C VAL A 431 -11.62 -6.76 -12.39
N ASN A 432 -12.34 -7.48 -11.54
CA ASN A 432 -11.79 -8.59 -10.75
C ASN A 432 -12.36 -9.93 -11.17
N VAL A 433 -11.74 -10.99 -10.63
CA VAL A 433 -12.23 -12.37 -10.76
C VAL A 433 -13.67 -12.46 -10.25
N GLY A 434 -14.55 -13.06 -11.04
CA GLY A 434 -15.97 -13.21 -10.73
C GLY A 434 -16.87 -12.02 -11.09
N GLU A 435 -16.29 -10.95 -11.65
CA GLU A 435 -17.04 -9.77 -12.12
C GLU A 435 -17.29 -9.82 -13.62
N ARG A 436 -18.37 -9.16 -14.06
CA ARG A 436 -18.74 -9.05 -15.46
C ARG A 436 -17.90 -7.99 -16.17
N ILE A 437 -17.36 -8.33 -17.32
CA ILE A 437 -16.70 -7.40 -18.21
C ILE A 437 -17.75 -6.62 -18.97
N THR A 438 -17.91 -5.35 -18.62
CA THR A 438 -18.85 -4.43 -19.29
C THR A 438 -18.19 -3.69 -20.44
N GLY A 439 -19.00 -3.02 -21.27
CA GLY A 439 -18.47 -2.12 -22.32
C GLY A 439 -17.61 -1.00 -21.77
N ASP A 440 -17.93 -0.52 -20.55
CA ASP A 440 -17.17 0.51 -19.85
C ASP A 440 -15.78 -0.02 -19.43
N VAL A 441 -15.73 -1.20 -18.83
CA VAL A 441 -14.47 -1.88 -18.51
C VAL A 441 -13.56 -1.97 -19.74
N CYS A 442 -14.10 -2.41 -20.88
CA CYS A 442 -13.33 -2.49 -22.12
C CYS A 442 -12.84 -1.12 -22.61
N ARG A 443 -13.68 -0.08 -22.48
CA ARG A 443 -13.32 1.30 -22.90
C ARG A 443 -12.17 1.83 -22.05
N ILE A 444 -12.19 1.63 -20.75
CA ILE A 444 -11.15 2.08 -19.80
C ILE A 444 -9.83 1.40 -20.10
N ILE A 445 -9.86 0.08 -20.23
CA ILE A 445 -8.65 -0.70 -20.51
C ILE A 445 -8.01 -0.21 -21.82
N LYS A 446 -8.82 0.01 -22.87
CA LYS A 446 -8.32 0.55 -24.15
C LYS A 446 -7.74 1.95 -23.99
N SER A 447 -8.40 2.82 -23.26
CA SER A 447 -7.91 4.17 -23.00
C SER A 447 -6.58 4.15 -22.25
N ALA A 448 -6.45 3.30 -21.23
CA ALA A 448 -5.18 3.14 -20.49
C ALA A 448 -4.05 2.63 -21.39
N ILE A 449 -4.31 1.61 -22.22
CA ILE A 449 -3.31 1.10 -23.18
C ILE A 449 -2.88 2.18 -24.17
N ASN A 450 -3.85 2.92 -24.77
CA ASN A 450 -3.55 3.99 -25.71
C ASN A 450 -2.74 5.14 -25.12
N ALA A 451 -2.89 5.35 -23.83
CA ALA A 451 -2.14 6.34 -23.07
C ALA A 451 -0.77 5.84 -22.59
N GLY A 452 -0.41 4.60 -22.89
CA GLY A 452 0.86 4.02 -22.50
C GLY A 452 0.96 3.64 -21.02
N LEU A 453 -0.18 3.52 -20.32
CA LEU A 453 -0.20 3.00 -18.95
C LEU A 453 -0.04 1.48 -18.94
N GLU A 454 0.58 0.96 -17.89
CA GLU A 454 0.64 -0.48 -17.69
C GLU A 454 -0.72 -1.01 -17.24
N VAL A 455 -1.13 -2.13 -17.82
CA VAL A 455 -2.38 -2.81 -17.48
C VAL A 455 -2.10 -4.25 -17.06
N PRO A 456 -1.62 -4.46 -15.82
CA PRO A 456 -1.41 -5.80 -15.28
C PRO A 456 -2.71 -6.62 -15.30
N GLY A 457 -2.58 -7.94 -15.48
CA GLY A 457 -3.72 -8.85 -15.61
C GLY A 457 -4.10 -9.16 -17.05
N LEU A 458 -3.59 -8.38 -18.01
CA LEU A 458 -3.65 -8.74 -19.44
C LEU A 458 -2.51 -9.66 -19.82
N LYS A 459 -2.80 -10.68 -20.63
CA LYS A 459 -1.79 -11.48 -21.33
C LYS A 459 -1.91 -11.22 -22.82
N GLU A 460 -0.90 -10.60 -23.42
CA GLU A 460 -0.89 -10.23 -24.84
C GLU A 460 -2.16 -9.46 -25.28
N GLY A 461 -2.61 -8.50 -24.45
CA GLY A 461 -3.82 -7.71 -24.72
C GLY A 461 -5.15 -8.47 -24.58
N LYS A 462 -5.14 -9.62 -23.89
CA LYS A 462 -6.31 -10.47 -23.65
C LYS A 462 -6.64 -10.58 -22.18
N ILE A 463 -7.94 -10.69 -21.90
CA ILE A 463 -8.46 -11.00 -20.55
C ILE A 463 -8.89 -12.46 -20.53
N ARG A 464 -8.56 -13.15 -19.44
CA ARG A 464 -9.06 -14.48 -19.18
C ARG A 464 -10.51 -14.43 -18.76
N CYS A 465 -11.36 -15.19 -19.46
CA CYS A 465 -12.79 -15.24 -19.25
C CYS A 465 -13.24 -16.66 -18.93
N LEU A 466 -14.26 -16.83 -18.08
CA LEU A 466 -14.92 -18.09 -17.86
C LEU A 466 -15.59 -18.56 -19.18
N ARG A 467 -15.50 -19.84 -19.48
CA ARG A 467 -16.18 -20.47 -20.62
C ARG A 467 -17.68 -20.62 -20.40
#